data_00244a2b793b7c4431b6d6a0b2f79f81
#
_entry.id   00244a2b793b7c4431b6d6a0b2f79f81
#
_cell.length_a   1.000
_cell.length_b   1.000
_cell.length_c   1.000
_cell.angle_alpha   90.00
_cell.angle_beta   90.00
_cell.angle_gamma   90.00
#
_symmetry.space_group_name_H-M   'P 1'
#
loop_
_entity.id
_entity.type
_entity.pdbx_description
1 polymer ?
#
loop_
_entity_poly.entity_id
_entity_poly.type
_entity_poly.pdbx_seq_one_letter_code
_entity_poly.pdbx_strand_id
1 'polypeptide(L)'
;VGVEVLMAIKPRILVLDEPAAGLDPEGRDDILSEVKEYHKKTGTTVLLVSHSMEDIAKYANRVLVMSNKKIAMYDTVEKVFARAPELLGLGLSVPQVTKIFLKLREMGVDVPADVYTIPYAVKMILEAKRRRDAGESLVLPRADKQEGGADKC
;
A
#
# COMPACT_ATOMS: atom_id res chain seq x y z
N VAL A 1 0.84 6.29 -28.12
CA VAL A 1 1.66 7.49 -27.83
C VAL A 1 2.37 7.18 -26.53
N GLY A 2 3.72 7.04 -26.60
CA GLY A 2 4.51 6.68 -25.42
C GLY A 2 4.47 7.79 -24.37
N VAL A 3 4.59 7.43 -23.10
CA VAL A 3 4.69 8.37 -21.97
C VAL A 3 5.81 9.40 -22.19
N GLU A 4 6.89 8.98 -22.86
CA GLU A 4 8.04 9.82 -23.21
C GLU A 4 7.67 11.04 -24.05
N VAL A 5 6.73 10.90 -25.01
CA VAL A 5 6.26 12.02 -25.84
C VAL A 5 5.49 13.04 -25.00
N LEU A 6 4.70 12.58 -24.03
CA LEU A 6 3.97 13.46 -23.11
C LEU A 6 4.94 14.20 -22.17
N MET A 7 6.01 13.56 -21.73
CA MET A 7 7.04 14.19 -20.91
C MET A 7 7.88 15.22 -21.67
N ALA A 8 8.08 15.02 -22.98
CA ALA A 8 8.83 15.97 -23.83
C ALA A 8 8.15 17.35 -23.93
N ILE A 9 6.80 17.41 -23.78
CA ILE A 9 6.03 18.67 -23.80
C ILE A 9 6.23 19.48 -22.51
N LYS A 10 6.82 18.89 -21.45
CA LYS A 10 7.04 19.49 -20.12
C LYS A 10 5.76 20.07 -19.50
N PRO A 11 4.71 19.26 -19.35
CA PRO A 11 3.46 19.74 -18.76
C PRO A 11 3.64 20.06 -17.28
N ARG A 12 2.82 20.98 -16.74
CA ARG A 12 2.78 21.25 -15.29
C ARG A 12 2.08 20.14 -14.51
N ILE A 13 1.12 19.46 -15.14
CA ILE A 13 0.37 18.33 -14.59
C ILE A 13 0.35 17.26 -15.67
N LEU A 14 0.76 16.06 -15.32
CA LEU A 14 0.73 14.86 -16.16
C LEU A 14 -0.30 13.89 -15.59
N VAL A 15 -1.31 13.54 -16.38
CA VAL A 15 -2.34 12.56 -16.00
C VAL A 15 -2.09 11.28 -16.78
N LEU A 16 -1.91 10.19 -16.08
CA LEU A 16 -1.65 8.86 -16.63
C LEU A 16 -2.73 7.89 -16.12
N ASP A 17 -3.52 7.37 -17.05
CA ASP A 17 -4.55 6.36 -16.77
C ASP A 17 -4.04 5.00 -17.22
N GLU A 18 -3.80 4.10 -16.27
CA GLU A 18 -3.27 2.74 -16.47
C GLU A 18 -2.04 2.69 -17.41
N PRO A 19 -1.00 3.51 -17.22
CA PRO A 19 0.10 3.66 -18.19
C PRO A 19 0.91 2.38 -18.41
N ALA A 20 0.85 1.45 -17.47
CA ALA A 20 1.56 0.18 -17.50
C ALA A 20 0.65 -1.02 -17.83
N ALA A 21 -0.59 -0.77 -18.28
CA ALA A 21 -1.52 -1.83 -18.64
C ALA A 21 -1.00 -2.65 -19.82
N GLY A 22 -1.07 -3.97 -19.68
CA GLY A 22 -0.65 -4.91 -20.75
C GLY A 22 0.85 -5.12 -20.88
N LEU A 23 1.67 -4.49 -20.03
CA LEU A 23 3.10 -4.72 -19.99
C LEU A 23 3.46 -5.87 -19.04
N ASP A 24 4.59 -6.50 -19.31
CA ASP A 24 5.24 -7.43 -18.39
C ASP A 24 5.75 -6.68 -17.15
N PRO A 25 6.15 -7.40 -16.08
CA PRO A 25 6.61 -6.76 -14.85
C PRO A 25 7.81 -5.83 -15.04
N GLU A 26 8.73 -6.16 -15.94
CA GLU A 26 9.93 -5.35 -16.23
C GLU A 26 9.56 -4.05 -16.94
N GLY A 27 8.83 -4.13 -18.03
CA GLY A 27 8.37 -2.95 -18.78
C GLY A 27 7.45 -2.05 -17.96
N ARG A 28 6.67 -2.61 -17.02
CA ARG A 28 5.88 -1.85 -16.06
C ARG A 28 6.77 -1.04 -15.12
N ASP A 29 7.77 -1.69 -14.53
CA ASP A 29 8.71 -1.03 -13.62
C ASP A 29 9.53 0.05 -14.33
N ASP A 30 9.93 -0.19 -15.58
CA ASP A 30 10.67 0.78 -16.39
C ASP A 30 9.86 2.06 -16.59
N ILE A 31 8.64 1.96 -17.10
CA ILE A 31 7.77 3.13 -17.35
C ILE A 31 7.48 3.89 -16.06
N LEU A 32 7.09 3.21 -14.98
CA LEU A 32 6.74 3.89 -13.74
C LEU A 32 7.96 4.51 -13.05
N SER A 33 9.12 3.89 -13.18
CA SER A 33 10.39 4.46 -12.70
C SER A 33 10.77 5.70 -13.48
N GLU A 34 10.61 5.70 -14.80
CA GLU A 34 10.87 6.86 -15.65
C GLU A 34 9.94 8.05 -15.29
N VAL A 35 8.66 7.78 -15.09
CA VAL A 35 7.68 8.79 -14.63
C VAL A 35 8.09 9.38 -13.27
N LYS A 36 8.54 8.54 -12.34
CA LYS A 36 9.02 8.97 -11.02
C LYS A 36 10.26 9.85 -11.11
N GLU A 37 11.21 9.47 -11.95
CA GLU A 37 12.43 10.27 -12.19
C GLU A 37 12.11 11.60 -12.87
N TYR A 38 11.18 11.60 -13.83
CA TYR A 38 10.69 12.82 -14.46
C TYR A 38 10.05 13.76 -13.43
N HIS A 39 9.15 13.26 -12.58
CA HIS A 39 8.56 14.02 -11.48
C HIS A 39 9.63 14.65 -10.58
N LYS A 40 10.63 13.87 -10.17
CA LYS A 40 11.73 14.37 -9.32
C LYS A 40 12.56 15.47 -10.00
N LYS A 41 12.87 15.31 -11.29
CA LYS A 41 13.72 16.25 -12.05
C LYS A 41 13.02 17.55 -12.39
N THR A 42 11.73 17.50 -12.68
CA THR A 42 10.97 18.65 -13.22
C THR A 42 10.03 19.31 -12.22
N GLY A 43 9.69 18.63 -11.12
CA GLY A 43 8.64 19.07 -10.19
C GLY A 43 7.22 18.99 -10.77
N THR A 44 7.04 18.37 -11.94
CA THR A 44 5.73 18.15 -12.57
C THR A 44 4.82 17.35 -11.64
N THR A 45 3.60 17.81 -11.41
CA THR A 45 2.61 17.01 -10.68
C THR A 45 2.15 15.85 -11.55
N VAL A 46 2.28 14.61 -11.05
CA VAL A 46 1.80 13.41 -11.73
C VAL A 46 0.56 12.88 -11.01
N LEU A 47 -0.52 12.72 -11.77
CA LEU A 47 -1.72 12.01 -11.34
C LEU A 47 -1.72 10.64 -12.02
N LEU A 48 -1.44 9.59 -11.25
CA LEU A 48 -1.45 8.21 -11.70
C LEU A 48 -2.77 7.55 -11.31
N VAL A 49 -3.52 7.07 -12.28
CA VAL A 49 -4.69 6.22 -12.06
C VAL A 49 -4.28 4.78 -12.31
N SER A 50 -4.45 3.91 -11.34
CA SER A 50 -4.12 2.49 -11.44
C SER A 50 -4.97 1.64 -10.50
N HIS A 51 -5.22 0.40 -10.91
CA HIS A 51 -5.81 -0.64 -10.06
C HIS A 51 -4.74 -1.56 -9.43
N SER A 52 -3.47 -1.38 -9.77
CA SER A 52 -2.35 -2.10 -9.16
C SER A 52 -1.98 -1.47 -7.81
N MET A 53 -2.30 -2.14 -6.73
CA MET A 53 -1.96 -1.67 -5.38
C MET A 53 -0.45 -1.67 -5.14
N GLU A 54 0.29 -2.58 -5.79
CA GLU A 54 1.74 -2.66 -5.76
C GLU A 54 2.38 -1.43 -6.40
N ASP A 55 1.87 -0.98 -7.55
CA ASP A 55 2.39 0.21 -8.24
C ASP A 55 2.13 1.47 -7.41
N ILE A 56 0.91 1.61 -6.87
CA ILE A 56 0.56 2.72 -5.99
C ILE A 56 1.46 2.71 -4.75
N ALA A 57 1.67 1.56 -4.12
CA ALA A 57 2.53 1.43 -2.94
C ALA A 57 4.00 1.79 -3.21
N LYS A 58 4.50 1.53 -4.43
CA LYS A 58 5.90 1.72 -4.83
C LYS A 58 6.18 3.13 -5.36
N TYR A 59 5.24 3.71 -6.09
CA TYR A 59 5.50 4.92 -6.88
C TYR A 59 4.76 6.16 -6.39
N ALA A 60 3.60 6.05 -5.74
CA ALA A 60 2.85 7.20 -5.28
C ALA A 60 3.38 7.78 -3.96
N ASN A 61 3.18 9.10 -3.78
CA ASN A 61 3.44 9.79 -2.50
C ASN A 61 2.15 9.93 -1.69
N ARG A 62 1.05 10.16 -2.37
CA ARG A 62 -0.29 10.32 -1.79
C ARG A 62 -1.28 9.48 -2.59
N VAL A 63 -2.32 9.02 -1.92
CA VAL A 63 -3.37 8.20 -2.51
C VAL A 63 -4.72 8.85 -2.27
N LEU A 64 -5.49 8.98 -3.35
CA LEU A 64 -6.89 9.34 -3.32
C LEU A 64 -7.70 8.10 -3.66
N VAL A 65 -8.51 7.65 -2.71
CA VAL A 65 -9.40 6.50 -2.85
C VAL A 65 -10.80 6.99 -3.15
N MET A 66 -11.38 6.49 -4.24
CA MET A 66 -12.77 6.76 -4.59
C MET A 66 -13.65 5.54 -4.37
N SER A 67 -14.80 5.74 -3.77
CA SER A 67 -15.84 4.73 -3.62
C SER A 67 -17.22 5.40 -3.71
N ASN A 68 -18.16 4.75 -4.38
CA ASN A 68 -19.52 5.27 -4.55
C ASN A 68 -19.57 6.73 -5.07
N LYS A 69 -18.71 7.07 -6.04
CA LYS A 69 -18.59 8.41 -6.66
C LYS A 69 -18.18 9.52 -5.68
N LYS A 70 -17.59 9.17 -4.55
CA LYS A 70 -17.11 10.10 -3.52
C LYS A 70 -15.67 9.79 -3.15
N ILE A 71 -14.96 10.77 -2.64
CA ILE A 71 -13.64 10.55 -2.04
C ILE A 71 -13.86 9.85 -0.71
N ALA A 72 -13.37 8.61 -0.61
CA ALA A 72 -13.43 7.82 0.61
C ALA A 72 -12.20 8.10 1.51
N MET A 73 -11.01 8.25 0.90
CA MET A 73 -9.77 8.57 1.62
C MET A 73 -8.88 9.46 0.77
N TYR A 74 -8.10 10.32 1.42
CA TYR A 74 -7.03 11.08 0.79
C TYR A 74 -5.93 11.36 1.80
N ASP A 75 -4.80 10.64 1.69
CA ASP A 75 -3.67 10.80 2.60
C ASP A 75 -2.37 10.29 1.96
N THR A 76 -1.29 10.22 2.74
CA THR A 76 -0.05 9.56 2.32
C THR A 76 -0.28 8.06 2.10
N VAL A 77 0.57 7.45 1.26
CA VAL A 77 0.50 6.01 0.95
C VAL A 77 0.48 5.17 2.23
N GLU A 78 1.35 5.49 3.18
CA GLU A 78 1.47 4.79 4.47
C GLU A 78 0.15 4.80 5.25
N LYS A 79 -0.45 5.99 5.41
CA LYS A 79 -1.69 6.15 6.18
C LYS A 79 -2.88 5.49 5.51
N VAL A 80 -2.93 5.48 4.18
CA VAL A 80 -4.00 4.80 3.44
C VAL A 80 -3.87 3.29 3.58
N PHE A 81 -2.68 2.72 3.39
CA PHE A 81 -2.50 1.27 3.52
C PHE A 81 -2.48 0.78 4.97
N ALA A 82 -2.19 1.62 5.96
CA ALA A 82 -2.41 1.29 7.37
C ALA A 82 -3.90 1.05 7.70
N ARG A 83 -4.81 1.57 6.86
CA ARG A 83 -6.27 1.34 6.93
C ARG A 83 -6.70 0.19 6.00
N ALA A 84 -5.87 -0.83 5.82
CA ALA A 84 -6.13 -1.96 4.93
C ALA A 84 -7.50 -2.65 5.17
N PRO A 85 -7.98 -2.88 6.41
CA PRO A 85 -9.32 -3.43 6.64
C PRO A 85 -10.44 -2.56 6.06
N GLU A 86 -10.31 -1.23 6.10
CA GLU A 86 -11.30 -0.33 5.52
C GLU A 86 -11.28 -0.37 3.98
N LEU A 87 -10.09 -0.42 3.37
CA LEU A 87 -9.95 -0.58 1.92
C LEU A 87 -10.62 -1.87 1.44
N LEU A 88 -10.40 -2.99 2.15
CA LEU A 88 -11.05 -4.27 1.86
C LEU A 88 -12.57 -4.17 2.03
N GLY A 89 -13.06 -3.46 3.05
CA GLY A 89 -14.48 -3.20 3.27
C GLY A 89 -15.13 -2.35 2.17
N LEU A 90 -14.36 -1.52 1.48
CA LEU A 90 -14.78 -0.77 0.29
C LEU A 90 -14.76 -1.61 -1.00
N GLY A 91 -14.39 -2.89 -0.93
CA GLY A 91 -14.24 -3.78 -2.08
C GLY A 91 -12.95 -3.57 -2.87
N LEU A 92 -12.00 -2.82 -2.32
CA LEU A 92 -10.70 -2.59 -2.93
C LEU A 92 -9.70 -3.65 -2.49
N SER A 93 -8.65 -3.83 -3.28
CA SER A 93 -7.54 -4.69 -2.90
C SER A 93 -6.50 -3.92 -2.06
N VAL A 94 -5.54 -4.66 -1.51
CA VAL A 94 -4.33 -4.13 -0.87
C VAL A 94 -3.13 -4.91 -1.39
N PRO A 95 -1.88 -4.40 -1.25
CA PRO A 95 -0.68 -5.13 -1.68
C PRO A 95 -0.62 -6.53 -1.09
N GLN A 96 -0.05 -7.49 -1.83
CA GLN A 96 0.03 -8.89 -1.40
C GLN A 96 0.75 -9.04 -0.05
N VAL A 97 1.82 -8.28 0.16
CA VAL A 97 2.54 -8.29 1.45
C VAL A 97 1.65 -7.83 2.60
N THR A 98 0.77 -6.86 2.38
CA THR A 98 -0.21 -6.43 3.39
C THR A 98 -1.16 -7.56 3.77
N LYS A 99 -1.68 -8.30 2.79
CA LYS A 99 -2.55 -9.47 3.03
C LYS A 99 -1.85 -10.54 3.87
N ILE A 100 -0.56 -10.81 3.58
CA ILE A 100 0.25 -11.77 4.33
C ILE A 100 0.38 -11.32 5.78
N PHE A 101 0.72 -10.05 6.04
CA PHE A 101 0.90 -9.53 7.40
C PHE A 101 -0.42 -9.48 8.18
N LEU A 102 -1.53 -9.13 7.54
CA LEU A 102 -2.86 -9.25 8.16
C LEU A 102 -3.16 -10.70 8.56
N LYS A 103 -2.84 -11.66 7.69
CA LYS A 103 -3.04 -13.09 7.97
C LYS A 103 -2.18 -13.59 9.11
N LEU A 104 -0.90 -13.18 9.18
CA LEU A 104 -0.02 -13.50 10.31
C LEU A 104 -0.59 -12.97 11.63
N ARG A 105 -1.14 -11.75 11.64
CA ARG A 105 -1.81 -11.19 12.82
C ARG A 105 -3.05 -11.97 13.22
N GLU A 106 -3.88 -12.39 12.26
CA GLU A 106 -5.04 -13.26 12.53
C GLU A 106 -4.62 -14.59 13.17
N MET A 107 -3.44 -15.10 12.80
CA MET A 107 -2.84 -16.29 13.41
C MET A 107 -2.20 -16.00 14.79
N GLY A 108 -2.25 -14.78 15.28
CA GLY A 108 -1.72 -14.38 16.58
C GLY A 108 -0.25 -13.99 16.57
N VAL A 109 0.38 -13.81 15.40
CA VAL A 109 1.78 -13.38 15.31
C VAL A 109 1.88 -11.87 15.51
N ASP A 110 2.78 -11.44 16.39
CA ASP A 110 3.04 -10.01 16.67
C ASP A 110 3.93 -9.40 15.58
N VAL A 111 3.26 -8.94 14.51
CA VAL A 111 3.88 -8.22 13.38
C VAL A 111 3.07 -6.96 13.07
N PRO A 112 3.70 -5.92 12.49
CA PRO A 112 2.99 -4.70 12.11
C PRO A 112 1.86 -4.96 11.11
N ALA A 113 0.79 -4.14 11.19
CA ALA A 113 -0.34 -4.22 10.27
C ALA A 113 -0.18 -3.30 9.04
N ASP A 114 0.75 -2.36 9.09
CA ASP A 114 0.98 -1.29 8.13
C ASP A 114 2.05 -1.61 7.09
N VAL A 115 2.34 -2.89 6.88
CA VAL A 115 3.33 -3.34 5.90
C VAL A 115 2.71 -3.37 4.52
N TYR A 116 3.22 -2.53 3.61
CA TYR A 116 2.68 -2.37 2.25
C TYR A 116 3.73 -2.45 1.14
N THR A 117 5.03 -2.58 1.47
CA THR A 117 6.11 -2.78 0.50
C THR A 117 6.95 -4.01 0.83
N ILE A 118 7.52 -4.66 -0.20
CA ILE A 118 8.38 -5.84 -0.04
C ILE A 118 9.62 -5.53 0.80
N PRO A 119 10.38 -4.42 0.59
CA PRO A 119 11.54 -4.12 1.42
C PRO A 119 11.18 -3.94 2.90
N TYR A 120 10.05 -3.32 3.20
CA TYR A 120 9.57 -3.17 4.57
C TYR A 120 9.14 -4.52 5.16
N ALA A 121 8.46 -5.36 4.39
CA ALA A 121 8.10 -6.72 4.81
C ALA A 121 9.33 -7.56 5.18
N VAL A 122 10.36 -7.55 4.35
CA VAL A 122 11.63 -8.26 4.62
C VAL A 122 12.26 -7.78 5.92
N LYS A 123 12.33 -6.45 6.13
CA LYS A 123 12.84 -5.88 7.38
C LYS A 123 12.07 -6.40 8.59
N MET A 124 10.74 -6.36 8.56
CA MET A 124 9.88 -6.79 9.68
C MET A 124 9.99 -8.29 9.96
N ILE A 125 10.10 -9.12 8.92
CA ILE A 125 10.29 -10.57 9.08
C ILE A 125 11.66 -10.87 9.74
N LEU A 126 12.72 -10.20 9.28
CA LEU A 126 14.05 -10.37 9.87
C LEU A 126 14.09 -9.92 11.33
N GLU A 127 13.38 -8.84 11.65
CA GLU A 127 13.27 -8.33 13.01
C GLU A 127 12.49 -9.31 13.91
N ALA A 128 11.35 -9.82 13.43
CA ALA A 128 10.59 -10.86 14.12
C ALA A 128 11.43 -12.13 14.34
N LYS A 129 12.22 -12.54 13.34
CA LYS A 129 13.13 -13.67 13.49
C LYS A 129 14.17 -13.44 14.59
N ARG A 130 14.80 -12.25 14.63
CA ARG A 130 15.77 -11.89 15.67
C ARG A 130 15.15 -11.93 17.08
N ARG A 131 13.95 -11.37 17.24
CA ARG A 131 13.20 -11.39 18.51
C ARG A 131 12.95 -12.84 18.97
N ARG A 132 12.49 -13.70 18.06
CA ARG A 132 12.28 -15.11 18.34
C ARG A 132 13.57 -15.82 18.77
N ASP A 133 14.67 -15.57 18.05
CA ASP A 133 15.96 -16.20 18.33
C ASP A 133 16.57 -15.67 19.67
N ALA A 134 16.14 -14.48 20.13
CA ALA A 134 16.44 -13.92 21.45
C ALA A 134 15.51 -14.45 22.56
N GLY A 135 14.56 -15.33 22.25
CA GLY A 135 13.60 -15.88 23.22
C GLY A 135 12.42 -14.98 23.54
N GLU A 136 12.18 -13.92 22.77
CA GLU A 136 11.01 -13.07 22.91
C GLU A 136 9.75 -13.75 22.34
N SER A 137 8.61 -13.53 23.01
CA SER A 137 7.32 -14.01 22.50
C SER A 137 6.90 -13.21 21.28
N LEU A 138 6.57 -13.90 20.19
CA LEU A 138 5.97 -13.31 18.99
C LEU A 138 4.45 -13.48 18.94
N VAL A 139 3.83 -13.79 20.07
CA VAL A 139 2.38 -13.97 20.16
C VAL A 139 1.75 -12.66 20.61
N LEU A 140 0.79 -12.15 19.84
CA LEU A 140 -0.01 -11.00 20.27
C LEU A 140 -0.71 -11.32 21.60
N PRO A 141 -0.72 -10.39 22.58
CA PRO A 141 -1.55 -10.56 23.75
C PRO A 141 -3.00 -10.77 23.29
N ARG A 142 -3.64 -11.82 23.79
CA ARG A 142 -5.07 -12.04 23.52
C ARG A 142 -5.80 -10.83 24.04
N ALA A 143 -6.55 -10.15 23.16
CA ALA A 143 -7.53 -9.18 23.62
C ALA A 143 -8.50 -9.94 24.53
N ASP A 144 -8.50 -9.61 25.81
CA ASP A 144 -9.49 -10.13 26.74
C ASP A 144 -10.86 -9.83 26.12
N LYS A 145 -11.61 -10.88 25.85
CA LYS A 145 -13.03 -10.75 25.58
C LYS A 145 -13.62 -10.10 26.83
N GLN A 146 -13.92 -8.82 26.75
CA GLN A 146 -14.82 -8.22 27.72
C GLN A 146 -16.12 -9.02 27.63
N GLU A 147 -16.28 -9.94 28.57
CA GLU A 147 -17.57 -10.54 28.87
C GLU A 147 -18.48 -9.38 29.27
N GLY A 148 -19.33 -8.97 28.34
CA GLY A 148 -20.41 -8.07 28.61
C GLY A 148 -21.30 -8.72 29.66
N GLY A 149 -21.12 -8.30 30.92
CA GLY A 149 -22.00 -8.65 31.98
C GLY A 149 -23.43 -8.26 31.60
N ALA A 150 -24.23 -9.27 31.34
CA ALA A 150 -25.67 -9.12 31.37
C ALA A 150 -26.04 -8.81 32.81
N ASP A 151 -26.34 -7.57 33.10
CA ASP A 151 -27.04 -7.25 34.32
C ASP A 151 -28.51 -7.00 33.99
N LYS A 152 -29.28 -7.76 34.71
CA LYS A 152 -30.73 -7.73 34.72
C LYS A 152 -31.20 -6.49 35.49
N CYS A 153 -32.13 -5.76 34.95
CA CYS A 153 -33.32 -5.23 35.63
C CYS A 153 -34.30 -4.69 34.62
#